data_bbd615b9efc7048e3fa87a8b538e1ecf
#
_entry.id   bbd615b9efc7048e3fa87a8b538e1ecf
#
_cell.length_a   1.000
_cell.length_b   1.000
_cell.length_c   1.000
_cell.angle_alpha   90.00
_cell.angle_beta   90.00
_cell.angle_gamma   90.00
#
_symmetry.space_group_name_H-M   'P 1'
#
loop_
_entity.id
_entity.type
_entity.pdbx_description
1 polymer ?
#
loop_
_entity_poly.entity_id
_entity_poly.type
_entity_poly.pdbx_seq_one_letter_code
_entity_poly.pdbx_strand_id
1 'polypeptide(L)'
;PKSVAIVGGGYIGLELGCALTKLGSEVTIVEGMDNILSIMDKEIRRPLEIWLKKHKVTIHTNALARGAEIKGKGASRKVNLNFDKNDENHTLKVDKILVTVGRRPNSKGWGIENMGIRMDASGNFIRIDRQCRTSAPGIYAIGDVAGEPMLAHKASAQGEMVAEIIAGKNREFDKIAIPAIVFTEPEIVSVGMDPEQAKNKGEDVIIGKFPLAANGRALTLEAEKTGGFVRVVARKDDHVILGIQAVGSHVAELSGEFILALEMGALLEDIADTVHAHPTMTESFHESVMKTLGHAIHST
;
A
#
# COMPACT_ATOMS: atom_id res chain seq x y z
N PRO A 1 19.88 12.93 10.51
CA PRO A 1 19.82 14.29 9.98
C PRO A 1 18.79 15.11 10.78
N LYS A 2 19.03 16.43 10.95
CA LYS A 2 18.05 17.31 11.60
C LYS A 2 16.92 17.68 10.64
N SER A 3 17.21 17.77 9.34
CA SER A 3 16.21 18.10 8.31
C SER A 3 16.37 17.21 7.07
N VAL A 4 15.24 16.76 6.53
CA VAL A 4 15.19 15.87 5.37
C VAL A 4 14.11 16.32 4.40
N ALA A 5 14.45 16.42 3.11
CA ALA A 5 13.50 16.52 2.03
C ALA A 5 13.26 15.13 1.42
N ILE A 6 12.00 14.78 1.19
CA ILE A 6 11.61 13.54 0.52
C ILE A 6 10.94 13.92 -0.80
N VAL A 7 11.53 13.49 -1.90
CA VAL A 7 10.97 13.65 -3.24
C VAL A 7 10.18 12.41 -3.60
N GLY A 8 8.86 12.56 -3.69
CA GLY A 8 7.90 11.49 -3.88
C GLY A 8 7.12 11.16 -2.61
N GLY A 9 5.82 11.43 -2.62
CA GLY A 9 4.86 11.16 -1.54
C GLY A 9 4.13 9.82 -1.68
N GLY A 10 4.75 8.82 -2.33
CA GLY A 10 4.29 7.43 -2.36
C GLY A 10 4.59 6.69 -1.05
N TYR A 11 4.20 5.41 -0.96
CA TYR A 11 4.32 4.62 0.27
C TYR A 11 5.75 4.59 0.82
N ILE A 12 6.79 4.43 -0.01
CA ILE A 12 8.20 4.40 0.45
C ILE A 12 8.59 5.73 1.11
N GLY A 13 8.26 6.86 0.46
CA GLY A 13 8.57 8.19 0.98
C GLY A 13 7.84 8.49 2.29
N LEU A 14 6.59 8.07 2.40
CA LEU A 14 5.76 8.27 3.59
C LEU A 14 6.21 7.39 4.76
N GLU A 15 6.54 6.11 4.54
CA GLU A 15 7.06 5.22 5.58
C GLU A 15 8.36 5.75 6.18
N LEU A 16 9.33 6.11 5.31
CA LEU A 16 10.58 6.70 5.75
C LEU A 16 10.38 8.07 6.40
N GLY A 17 9.43 8.86 5.87
CA GLY A 17 9.05 10.16 6.42
C GLY A 17 8.48 10.05 7.83
N CYS A 18 7.56 9.11 8.07
CA CYS A 18 7.03 8.84 9.40
C CYS A 18 8.14 8.40 10.38
N ALA A 19 9.00 7.46 9.96
CA ALA A 19 10.10 6.98 10.78
C ALA A 19 11.08 8.11 11.15
N LEU A 20 11.50 8.93 10.18
CA LEU A 20 12.40 10.06 10.41
C LEU A 20 11.78 11.12 11.29
N THR A 21 10.48 11.40 11.13
CA THR A 21 9.73 12.33 11.99
C THR A 21 9.71 11.84 13.44
N LYS A 22 9.43 10.56 13.67
CA LYS A 22 9.47 9.93 15.02
C LYS A 22 10.88 9.98 15.62
N LEU A 23 11.92 9.92 14.81
CA LEU A 23 13.32 10.07 15.24
C LEU A 23 13.75 11.54 15.45
N GLY A 24 12.84 12.51 15.28
CA GLY A 24 13.07 13.91 15.55
C GLY A 24 13.65 14.73 14.39
N SER A 25 13.62 14.20 13.16
CA SER A 25 13.96 14.97 11.96
C SER A 25 12.81 15.90 11.56
N GLU A 26 13.12 17.10 11.10
CA GLU A 26 12.21 17.96 10.36
C GLU A 26 12.04 17.39 8.93
N VAL A 27 10.84 16.98 8.56
CA VAL A 27 10.57 16.32 7.28
C VAL A 27 9.71 17.22 6.38
N THR A 28 10.17 17.38 5.13
CA THR A 28 9.40 18.04 4.06
C THR A 28 9.25 17.08 2.89
N ILE A 29 8.02 16.85 2.44
CA ILE A 29 7.69 16.01 1.29
C ILE A 29 7.38 16.90 0.09
N VAL A 30 7.99 16.60 -1.05
CA VAL A 30 7.76 17.26 -2.36
C VAL A 30 7.17 16.22 -3.30
N GLU A 31 5.88 16.37 -3.63
CA GLU A 31 5.09 15.42 -4.43
C GLU A 31 4.58 16.11 -5.70
N GLY A 32 4.83 15.47 -6.87
CA GLY A 32 4.42 15.98 -8.17
C GLY A 32 2.91 15.88 -8.43
N MET A 33 2.24 14.91 -7.77
CA MET A 33 0.79 14.72 -7.90
C MET A 33 0.04 15.71 -6.98
N ASP A 34 -1.27 15.75 -7.16
CA ASP A 34 -2.18 16.59 -6.34
C ASP A 34 -2.36 16.07 -4.90
N ASN A 35 -2.03 14.79 -4.67
CA ASN A 35 -2.17 14.13 -3.37
C ASN A 35 -0.97 13.21 -3.10
N ILE A 36 -0.61 13.05 -1.82
CA ILE A 36 0.25 11.95 -1.38
C ILE A 36 -0.52 10.63 -1.48
N LEU A 37 0.20 9.53 -1.62
CA LEU A 37 -0.36 8.16 -1.68
C LEU A 37 -1.57 8.07 -2.64
N SER A 38 -1.43 8.63 -3.84
CA SER A 38 -2.49 8.81 -4.85
C SER A 38 -3.15 7.50 -5.30
N ILE A 39 -2.50 6.35 -5.04
CA ILE A 39 -3.05 5.02 -5.33
C ILE A 39 -4.14 4.57 -4.35
N MET A 40 -4.30 5.26 -3.22
CA MET A 40 -5.30 4.97 -2.19
C MET A 40 -6.42 6.00 -2.22
N ASP A 41 -7.65 5.58 -1.89
CA ASP A 41 -8.78 6.51 -1.83
C ASP A 41 -8.62 7.55 -0.70
N LYS A 42 -9.35 8.66 -0.82
CA LYS A 42 -9.26 9.80 0.08
C LYS A 42 -9.60 9.44 1.54
N GLU A 43 -10.57 8.56 1.75
CA GLU A 43 -11.03 8.24 3.10
C GLU A 43 -9.96 7.47 3.87
N ILE A 44 -9.31 6.49 3.22
CA ILE A 44 -8.24 5.69 3.85
C ILE A 44 -6.97 6.52 4.11
N ARG A 45 -6.68 7.54 3.28
CA ARG A 45 -5.51 8.43 3.46
C ARG A 45 -5.67 9.44 4.58
N ARG A 46 -6.91 9.85 4.85
CA ARG A 46 -7.20 10.96 5.77
C ARG A 46 -6.59 10.82 7.18
N PRO A 47 -6.62 9.68 7.86
CA PRO A 47 -5.97 9.52 9.16
C PRO A 47 -4.45 9.76 9.09
N LEU A 48 -3.79 9.30 8.04
CA LEU A 48 -2.37 9.55 7.80
C LEU A 48 -2.09 11.04 7.58
N GLU A 49 -2.89 11.72 6.76
CA GLU A 49 -2.75 13.16 6.52
C GLU A 49 -2.89 13.98 7.82
N ILE A 50 -3.82 13.58 8.69
CA ILE A 50 -4.00 14.18 10.03
C ILE A 50 -2.76 13.94 10.88
N TRP A 51 -2.21 12.73 10.90
CA TRP A 51 -1.01 12.40 11.64
C TRP A 51 0.19 13.23 11.18
N LEU A 52 0.44 13.29 9.87
CA LEU A 52 1.52 14.07 9.27
C LEU A 52 1.43 15.56 9.65
N LYS A 53 0.23 16.12 9.56
CA LYS A 53 -0.03 17.52 9.97
C LYS A 53 0.24 17.72 11.46
N LYS A 54 -0.25 16.83 12.34
CA LYS A 54 -0.04 16.89 13.79
C LYS A 54 1.45 16.85 14.15
N HIS A 55 2.24 16.09 13.39
CA HIS A 55 3.69 15.97 13.59
C HIS A 55 4.50 16.99 12.78
N LYS A 56 3.86 18.01 12.24
CA LYS A 56 4.49 19.15 11.54
C LYS A 56 5.30 18.76 10.30
N VAL A 57 4.92 17.63 9.65
CA VAL A 57 5.48 17.29 8.33
C VAL A 57 4.93 18.28 7.32
N THR A 58 5.84 18.96 6.61
CA THR A 58 5.47 19.87 5.53
C THR A 58 5.27 19.09 4.25
N ILE A 59 4.15 19.32 3.53
CA ILE A 59 3.84 18.63 2.28
C ILE A 59 3.59 19.67 1.19
N HIS A 60 4.35 19.55 0.10
CA HIS A 60 4.14 20.30 -1.13
C HIS A 60 3.63 19.33 -2.19
N THR A 61 2.34 19.39 -2.50
CA THR A 61 1.73 18.71 -3.65
C THR A 61 1.74 19.61 -4.88
N ASN A 62 1.52 19.06 -6.08
CA ASN A 62 1.70 19.74 -7.36
C ASN A 62 3.07 20.42 -7.44
N ALA A 63 4.09 19.76 -6.87
CA ALA A 63 5.44 20.30 -6.72
C ALA A 63 6.46 19.37 -7.40
N LEU A 64 7.11 19.84 -8.44
CA LEU A 64 8.01 19.05 -9.26
C LEU A 64 9.47 19.35 -8.94
N ALA A 65 10.18 18.39 -8.37
CA ALA A 65 11.62 18.50 -8.11
C ALA A 65 12.40 18.65 -9.43
N ARG A 66 13.28 19.65 -9.51
CA ARG A 66 14.09 19.97 -10.70
C ARG A 66 15.53 19.58 -10.56
N GLY A 67 16.06 19.56 -9.37
CA GLY A 67 17.44 19.20 -9.12
C GLY A 67 17.88 19.52 -7.71
N ALA A 68 19.10 19.15 -7.37
CA ALA A 68 19.69 19.41 -6.07
C ALA A 68 21.17 19.81 -6.19
N GLU A 69 21.58 20.76 -5.37
CA GLU A 69 22.97 21.21 -5.25
C GLU A 69 23.51 20.96 -3.86
N ILE A 70 24.70 20.41 -3.78
CA ILE A 70 25.40 20.23 -2.49
C ILE A 70 26.25 21.46 -2.22
N LYS A 71 26.05 22.09 -1.06
CA LYS A 71 26.82 23.26 -0.62
C LYS A 71 27.51 22.98 0.72
N GLY A 72 28.74 23.54 0.87
CA GLY A 72 29.56 23.33 2.06
C GLY A 72 30.41 22.05 2.02
N LYS A 73 31.24 21.86 3.07
CA LYS A 73 32.13 20.70 3.22
C LYS A 73 32.00 20.13 4.64
N GLY A 74 32.30 18.84 4.80
CA GLY A 74 32.31 18.18 6.13
C GLY A 74 30.95 18.33 6.83
N ALA A 75 30.96 18.68 8.11
CA ALA A 75 29.77 18.81 8.94
C ALA A 75 28.83 19.99 8.56
N SER A 76 29.35 20.98 7.82
CA SER A 76 28.54 22.11 7.31
C SER A 76 27.84 21.82 5.99
N ARG A 77 28.00 20.63 5.45
CA ARG A 77 27.40 20.21 4.16
C ARG A 77 25.86 20.25 4.25
N LYS A 78 25.24 21.01 3.35
CA LYS A 78 23.80 21.07 3.16
C LYS A 78 23.46 20.77 1.70
N VAL A 79 22.21 20.41 1.47
CA VAL A 79 21.66 20.19 0.12
C VAL A 79 20.54 21.18 -0.11
N ASN A 80 20.61 21.91 -1.22
CA ASN A 80 19.53 22.76 -1.70
C ASN A 80 18.74 21.94 -2.73
N LEU A 81 17.48 21.63 -2.42
CA LEU A 81 16.54 21.03 -3.35
C LEU A 81 15.78 22.16 -4.05
N ASN A 82 15.83 22.20 -5.38
CA ASN A 82 15.03 23.10 -6.19
C ASN A 82 13.80 22.37 -6.71
N PHE A 83 12.62 22.99 -6.58
CA PHE A 83 11.37 22.44 -7.09
C PHE A 83 10.45 23.59 -7.55
N ASP A 84 9.61 23.29 -8.56
CA ASP A 84 8.58 24.21 -9.02
C ASP A 84 7.25 23.86 -8.38
N LYS A 85 6.50 24.88 -7.97
CA LYS A 85 5.13 24.77 -7.49
C LYS A 85 4.35 26.03 -7.92
N ASN A 86 3.19 25.85 -8.55
CA ASN A 86 2.36 26.95 -9.06
C ASN A 86 3.15 27.92 -9.98
N ASP A 87 3.98 27.36 -10.86
CA ASP A 87 4.87 28.10 -11.78
C ASP A 87 5.95 28.97 -11.11
N GLU A 88 6.12 28.82 -9.79
CA GLU A 88 7.17 29.50 -9.01
C GLU A 88 8.28 28.52 -8.65
N ASN A 89 9.54 28.98 -8.74
CA ASN A 89 10.69 28.19 -8.33
C ASN A 89 10.96 28.37 -6.83
N HIS A 90 11.07 27.26 -6.12
CA HIS A 90 11.35 27.20 -4.69
C HIS A 90 12.67 26.50 -4.42
N THR A 91 13.36 26.88 -3.36
CA THR A 91 14.58 26.21 -2.88
C THR A 91 14.42 25.85 -1.40
N LEU A 92 14.57 24.56 -1.11
CA LEU A 92 14.54 23.99 0.25
C LEU A 92 15.96 23.57 0.66
N LYS A 93 16.45 24.12 1.78
CA LYS A 93 17.79 23.79 2.31
C LYS A 93 17.66 22.76 3.42
N VAL A 94 18.24 21.57 3.23
CA VAL A 94 18.15 20.42 4.14
C VAL A 94 19.49 19.73 4.36
N ASP A 95 19.56 18.82 5.32
CA ASP A 95 20.75 17.98 5.55
C ASP A 95 20.86 16.85 4.53
N LYS A 96 19.72 16.24 4.19
CA LYS A 96 19.64 15.09 3.28
C LYS A 96 18.41 15.19 2.39
N ILE A 97 18.49 14.55 1.21
CA ILE A 97 17.37 14.31 0.34
C ILE A 97 17.21 12.79 0.18
N LEU A 98 15.98 12.33 0.27
CA LEU A 98 15.55 10.99 -0.15
C LEU A 98 14.79 11.13 -1.46
N VAL A 99 15.10 10.27 -2.44
CA VAL A 99 14.39 10.23 -3.73
C VAL A 99 13.61 8.92 -3.79
N THR A 100 12.28 9.03 -3.79
CA THR A 100 11.34 7.90 -3.69
C THR A 100 10.24 7.99 -4.75
N VAL A 101 10.62 8.42 -5.97
CA VAL A 101 9.69 8.70 -7.09
C VAL A 101 9.28 7.46 -7.89
N GLY A 102 9.52 6.29 -7.36
CA GLY A 102 9.15 5.02 -7.96
C GLY A 102 10.32 4.07 -8.14
N ARG A 103 10.02 2.91 -8.72
CA ARG A 103 10.96 1.79 -8.94
C ARG A 103 10.91 1.38 -10.41
N ARG A 104 12.02 0.87 -10.88
CA ARG A 104 12.11 0.24 -12.21
C ARG A 104 12.62 -1.18 -12.04
N PRO A 105 12.05 -2.15 -12.78
CA PRO A 105 12.59 -3.52 -12.76
C PRO A 105 14.01 -3.53 -13.32
N ASN A 106 14.89 -4.29 -12.70
CA ASN A 106 16.25 -4.49 -13.20
C ASN A 106 16.26 -5.62 -14.24
N SER A 107 15.75 -5.30 -15.43
CA SER A 107 15.53 -6.26 -16.52
C SER A 107 16.49 -6.09 -17.70
N LYS A 108 17.57 -5.29 -17.55
CA LYS A 108 18.51 -4.98 -18.65
C LYS A 108 19.97 -5.00 -18.17
N GLY A 109 20.91 -5.24 -19.10
CA GLY A 109 22.34 -5.08 -18.85
C GLY A 109 23.02 -6.27 -18.15
N TRP A 110 22.36 -7.43 -18.03
CA TRP A 110 22.91 -8.66 -17.43
C TRP A 110 22.80 -9.89 -18.38
N GLY A 111 22.64 -9.62 -19.69
CA GLY A 111 22.68 -10.66 -20.73
C GLY A 111 21.34 -11.22 -21.17
N ILE A 112 20.23 -10.78 -20.57
CA ILE A 112 18.87 -11.24 -20.95
C ILE A 112 18.55 -10.91 -22.41
N GLU A 113 19.13 -9.83 -22.94
CA GLU A 113 18.96 -9.37 -24.31
C GLU A 113 19.41 -10.42 -25.32
N ASN A 114 20.39 -11.27 -24.97
CA ASN A 114 20.94 -12.32 -25.82
C ASN A 114 20.12 -13.61 -25.81
N MET A 115 19.10 -13.70 -24.96
CA MET A 115 18.31 -14.91 -24.75
C MET A 115 17.00 -14.92 -25.55
N GLY A 116 16.70 -13.86 -26.30
CA GLY A 116 15.45 -13.76 -27.06
C GLY A 116 14.18 -13.70 -26.19
N ILE A 117 14.31 -13.34 -24.91
CA ILE A 117 13.19 -13.22 -23.98
C ILE A 117 12.36 -12.00 -24.37
N ARG A 118 11.04 -12.21 -24.48
CA ARG A 118 10.10 -11.13 -24.80
C ARG A 118 9.82 -10.28 -23.60
N MET A 119 9.84 -8.97 -23.81
CA MET A 119 9.42 -7.97 -22.84
C MET A 119 7.92 -7.65 -23.00
N ASP A 120 7.34 -7.00 -22.01
CA ASP A 120 6.01 -6.42 -22.08
C ASP A 120 5.94 -5.23 -23.06
N ALA A 121 4.76 -4.67 -23.27
CA ALA A 121 4.57 -3.53 -24.18
C ALA A 121 5.34 -2.28 -23.78
N SER A 122 5.66 -2.09 -22.49
CA SER A 122 6.48 -0.98 -21.99
C SER A 122 7.99 -1.18 -22.23
N GLY A 123 8.41 -2.41 -22.52
CA GLY A 123 9.82 -2.80 -22.64
C GLY A 123 10.58 -2.81 -21.31
N ASN A 124 9.86 -2.79 -20.18
CA ASN A 124 10.44 -2.76 -18.84
C ASN A 124 10.37 -4.10 -18.12
N PHE A 125 9.25 -4.82 -18.25
CA PHE A 125 9.05 -6.09 -17.57
C PHE A 125 9.27 -7.28 -18.49
N ILE A 126 9.73 -8.38 -17.93
CA ILE A 126 9.79 -9.66 -18.63
C ILE A 126 8.36 -10.19 -18.77
N ARG A 127 7.94 -10.45 -20.02
CA ARG A 127 6.62 -11.04 -20.26
C ARG A 127 6.58 -12.48 -19.81
N ILE A 128 5.60 -12.81 -18.98
CA ILE A 128 5.35 -14.15 -18.44
C ILE A 128 3.92 -14.61 -18.74
N ASP A 129 3.69 -15.93 -18.68
CA ASP A 129 2.36 -16.53 -18.60
C ASP A 129 1.91 -16.73 -17.14
N ARG A 130 0.74 -17.35 -16.93
CA ARG A 130 0.22 -17.65 -15.58
C ARG A 130 1.09 -18.63 -14.77
N GLN A 131 2.01 -19.33 -15.41
CA GLN A 131 2.97 -20.22 -14.78
C GLN A 131 4.33 -19.56 -14.58
N CYS A 132 4.42 -18.24 -14.76
CA CYS A 132 5.65 -17.45 -14.70
C CYS A 132 6.71 -17.88 -15.75
N ARG A 133 6.31 -18.59 -16.81
CA ARG A 133 7.23 -18.97 -17.90
C ARG A 133 7.49 -17.77 -18.79
N THR A 134 8.74 -17.60 -19.18
CA THR A 134 9.13 -16.63 -20.20
C THR A 134 8.95 -17.20 -21.60
N SER A 135 9.26 -16.43 -22.65
CA SER A 135 9.30 -16.91 -24.02
C SER A 135 10.47 -17.86 -24.32
N ALA A 136 11.47 -17.95 -23.46
CA ALA A 136 12.59 -18.87 -23.58
C ALA A 136 12.30 -20.16 -22.80
N PRO A 137 12.40 -21.36 -23.43
CA PRO A 137 12.12 -22.62 -22.76
C PRO A 137 13.00 -22.84 -21.53
N GLY A 138 12.40 -23.31 -20.42
CA GLY A 138 13.09 -23.61 -19.18
C GLY A 138 13.47 -22.38 -18.33
N ILE A 139 13.08 -21.18 -18.76
CA ILE A 139 13.35 -19.94 -18.04
C ILE A 139 12.04 -19.35 -17.49
N TYR A 140 12.05 -19.04 -16.20
CA TYR A 140 10.96 -18.42 -15.48
C TYR A 140 11.37 -17.02 -15.01
N ALA A 141 10.41 -16.12 -14.84
CA ALA A 141 10.63 -14.82 -14.22
C ALA A 141 9.56 -14.57 -13.16
N ILE A 142 9.99 -14.11 -11.98
CA ILE A 142 9.14 -13.86 -10.81
C ILE A 142 9.45 -12.51 -10.20
N GLY A 143 8.52 -12.00 -9.40
CA GLY A 143 8.70 -10.76 -8.62
C GLY A 143 8.69 -9.50 -9.48
N ASP A 144 9.53 -8.54 -9.08
CA ASP A 144 9.54 -7.19 -9.63
C ASP A 144 9.85 -7.12 -11.14
N VAL A 145 10.65 -8.06 -11.65
CA VAL A 145 10.99 -8.10 -13.09
C VAL A 145 9.84 -8.59 -13.98
N ALA A 146 8.83 -9.24 -13.38
CA ALA A 146 7.71 -9.88 -14.07
C ALA A 146 6.42 -9.05 -14.08
N GLY A 147 6.43 -7.84 -13.53
CA GLY A 147 5.29 -6.92 -13.54
C GLY A 147 4.85 -6.42 -12.17
N GLU A 148 3.90 -5.49 -12.21
CA GLU A 148 3.25 -4.94 -11.01
C GLU A 148 2.28 -5.95 -10.35
N PRO A 149 1.98 -5.81 -9.04
CA PRO A 149 2.64 -4.93 -8.10
C PRO A 149 4.05 -5.43 -7.73
N MET A 150 5.01 -4.50 -7.54
CA MET A 150 6.38 -4.83 -7.13
C MET A 150 6.46 -5.03 -5.61
N LEU A 151 6.01 -6.20 -5.15
CA LEU A 151 5.88 -6.55 -3.73
C LEU A 151 6.58 -7.88 -3.42
N ALA A 152 7.30 -7.93 -2.30
CA ALA A 152 8.08 -9.08 -1.89
C ALA A 152 7.22 -10.34 -1.70
N HIS A 153 6.05 -10.23 -1.08
CA HIS A 153 5.16 -11.37 -0.85
C HIS A 153 4.56 -11.92 -2.16
N LYS A 154 4.32 -11.08 -3.19
CA LYS A 154 3.99 -11.58 -4.54
C LYS A 154 5.14 -12.42 -5.10
N ALA A 155 6.37 -11.91 -4.99
CA ALA A 155 7.55 -12.61 -5.49
C ALA A 155 7.76 -13.96 -4.78
N SER A 156 7.55 -14.02 -3.45
CA SER A 156 7.63 -15.27 -2.67
C SER A 156 6.58 -16.28 -3.14
N ALA A 157 5.32 -15.87 -3.27
CA ALA A 157 4.24 -16.75 -3.73
C ALA A 157 4.48 -17.26 -5.16
N GLN A 158 4.99 -16.42 -6.06
CA GLN A 158 5.39 -16.83 -7.41
C GLN A 158 6.57 -17.81 -7.36
N GLY A 159 7.56 -17.58 -6.47
CA GLY A 159 8.72 -18.44 -6.31
C GLY A 159 8.37 -19.84 -5.82
N GLU A 160 7.51 -19.96 -4.81
CA GLU A 160 6.98 -21.23 -4.32
C GLU A 160 6.25 -22.00 -5.43
N MET A 161 5.35 -21.33 -6.14
CA MET A 161 4.62 -21.90 -7.26
C MET A 161 5.55 -22.41 -8.38
N VAL A 162 6.54 -21.61 -8.77
CA VAL A 162 7.51 -22.00 -9.83
C VAL A 162 8.35 -23.20 -9.38
N ALA A 163 8.78 -23.25 -8.12
CA ALA A 163 9.49 -24.42 -7.59
C ALA A 163 8.63 -25.69 -7.68
N GLU A 164 7.35 -25.61 -7.36
CA GLU A 164 6.41 -26.73 -7.51
C GLU A 164 6.19 -27.13 -8.98
N ILE A 165 6.13 -26.17 -9.91
CA ILE A 165 6.03 -26.42 -11.35
C ILE A 165 7.29 -27.16 -11.86
N ILE A 166 8.49 -26.72 -11.44
CA ILE A 166 9.75 -27.36 -11.79
C ILE A 166 9.80 -28.80 -11.24
N ALA A 167 9.20 -29.03 -10.07
CA ALA A 167 9.04 -30.35 -9.47
C ALA A 167 7.94 -31.21 -10.12
N GLY A 168 7.29 -30.74 -11.20
CA GLY A 168 6.30 -31.49 -11.98
C GLY A 168 4.85 -31.28 -11.59
N LYS A 169 4.53 -30.34 -10.65
CA LYS A 169 3.15 -30.00 -10.32
C LYS A 169 2.55 -29.07 -11.38
N ASN A 170 1.26 -29.21 -11.63
CA ASN A 170 0.51 -28.29 -12.48
C ASN A 170 -0.10 -27.18 -11.60
N ARG A 171 0.46 -25.96 -11.67
CA ARG A 171 0.05 -24.79 -10.89
C ARG A 171 -0.04 -23.54 -11.77
N GLU A 172 -0.88 -22.59 -11.38
CA GLU A 172 -1.00 -21.27 -11.99
C GLU A 172 -1.06 -20.18 -10.91
N PHE A 173 -0.61 -18.99 -11.24
CA PHE A 173 -0.75 -17.81 -10.39
C PHE A 173 -2.11 -17.15 -10.67
N ASP A 174 -3.10 -17.57 -9.92
CA ASP A 174 -4.52 -17.23 -10.08
C ASP A 174 -5.09 -16.46 -8.88
N LYS A 175 -4.27 -15.69 -8.19
CA LYS A 175 -4.66 -14.96 -7.00
C LYS A 175 -5.75 -13.92 -7.28
N ILE A 176 -6.77 -13.91 -6.42
CA ILE A 176 -7.88 -12.95 -6.49
C ILE A 176 -7.39 -11.56 -6.13
N ALA A 177 -6.55 -11.46 -5.11
CA ALA A 177 -5.95 -10.21 -4.68
C ALA A 177 -4.54 -10.40 -4.11
N ILE A 178 -3.78 -9.32 -4.10
CA ILE A 178 -2.49 -9.23 -3.42
C ILE A 178 -2.61 -8.07 -2.42
N PRO A 179 -2.40 -8.29 -1.12
CA PRO A 179 -2.57 -7.25 -0.13
C PRO A 179 -1.54 -6.13 -0.34
N ALA A 180 -2.00 -4.89 -0.32
CA ALA A 180 -1.16 -3.70 -0.29
C ALA A 180 -1.13 -3.16 1.15
N ILE A 181 0.07 -3.06 1.71
CA ILE A 181 0.28 -2.56 3.06
C ILE A 181 1.22 -1.36 3.01
N VAL A 182 0.89 -0.31 3.75
CA VAL A 182 1.72 0.87 3.93
C VAL A 182 2.02 1.01 5.42
N PHE A 183 3.30 0.86 5.77
CA PHE A 183 3.79 0.87 7.15
C PHE A 183 4.06 2.30 7.65
N THR A 184 3.08 3.17 7.43
CA THR A 184 3.09 4.53 7.98
C THR A 184 2.54 4.55 9.41
N GLU A 185 2.33 5.73 9.96
CA GLU A 185 1.63 5.94 11.23
C GLU A 185 0.44 6.89 10.99
N PRO A 186 -0.80 6.40 10.99
CA PRO A 186 -1.21 4.98 11.12
C PRO A 186 -0.82 4.12 9.92
N GLU A 187 -0.80 2.79 10.11
CA GLU A 187 -0.66 1.81 9.05
C GLU A 187 -1.91 1.81 8.15
N ILE A 188 -1.72 1.42 6.87
CA ILE A 188 -2.82 1.26 5.92
C ILE A 188 -2.75 -0.13 5.31
N VAL A 189 -3.89 -0.79 5.21
CA VAL A 189 -4.07 -2.07 4.50
C VAL A 189 -5.16 -1.90 3.47
N SER A 190 -4.93 -2.42 2.27
CA SER A 190 -5.95 -2.52 1.22
C SER A 190 -5.84 -3.88 0.53
N VAL A 191 -6.94 -4.62 0.53
CA VAL A 191 -7.05 -5.93 -0.13
C VAL A 191 -8.30 -5.93 -0.99
N GLY A 192 -8.18 -6.32 -2.25
CA GLY A 192 -9.29 -6.29 -3.20
C GLY A 192 -9.69 -4.87 -3.63
N MET A 193 -10.96 -4.68 -3.93
CA MET A 193 -11.48 -3.43 -4.49
C MET A 193 -11.86 -2.44 -3.39
N ASP A 194 -11.49 -1.18 -3.57
CA ASP A 194 -12.10 -0.07 -2.83
C ASP A 194 -13.48 0.28 -3.42
N PRO A 195 -14.29 1.14 -2.75
CA PRO A 195 -15.62 1.49 -3.23
C PRO A 195 -15.66 2.11 -4.63
N GLU A 196 -14.66 2.92 -4.98
CA GLU A 196 -14.59 3.57 -6.29
C GLU A 196 -14.22 2.57 -7.38
N GLN A 197 -13.27 1.69 -7.12
CA GLN A 197 -12.89 0.59 -8.02
C GLN A 197 -14.06 -0.36 -8.28
N ALA A 198 -14.82 -0.72 -7.24
CA ALA A 198 -16.02 -1.55 -7.37
C ALA A 198 -17.07 -0.87 -8.25
N LYS A 199 -17.38 0.40 -7.98
CA LYS A 199 -18.29 1.20 -8.79
C LYS A 199 -17.85 1.31 -10.26
N ASN A 200 -16.55 1.55 -10.50
CA ASN A 200 -16.00 1.67 -11.86
C ASN A 200 -16.07 0.36 -12.64
N LYS A 201 -16.12 -0.78 -11.95
CA LYS A 201 -16.38 -2.11 -12.55
C LYS A 201 -17.87 -2.43 -12.73
N GLY A 202 -18.76 -1.54 -12.30
CA GLY A 202 -20.21 -1.74 -12.42
C GLY A 202 -20.81 -2.61 -11.32
N GLU A 203 -20.08 -2.87 -10.24
CA GLU A 203 -20.59 -3.63 -9.10
C GLU A 203 -21.57 -2.78 -8.28
N ASP A 204 -22.76 -3.32 -7.97
CA ASP A 204 -23.67 -2.75 -6.96
C ASP A 204 -23.23 -3.23 -5.59
N VAL A 205 -22.74 -2.31 -4.75
CA VAL A 205 -22.07 -2.68 -3.50
C VAL A 205 -22.76 -2.08 -2.29
N ILE A 206 -22.64 -2.82 -1.17
CA ILE A 206 -22.90 -2.34 0.18
C ILE A 206 -21.57 -2.18 0.91
N ILE A 207 -21.49 -1.20 1.80
CA ILE A 207 -20.25 -0.81 2.47
C ILE A 207 -20.52 -0.67 3.97
N GLY A 208 -19.75 -1.38 4.77
CA GLY A 208 -19.72 -1.21 6.21
C GLY A 208 -18.38 -0.64 6.67
N LYS A 209 -18.43 0.18 7.71
CA LYS A 209 -17.24 0.79 8.29
C LYS A 209 -17.35 0.81 9.81
N PHE A 210 -16.34 0.25 10.48
CA PHE A 210 -16.25 0.22 11.95
C PHE A 210 -15.05 1.05 12.44
N PRO A 211 -15.27 2.05 13.30
CA PRO A 211 -14.18 2.88 13.81
C PRO A 211 -13.39 2.13 14.89
N LEU A 212 -12.05 2.21 14.86
CA LEU A 212 -11.20 1.62 15.91
C LEU A 212 -11.45 2.21 17.28
N ALA A 213 -11.98 3.43 17.36
CA ALA A 213 -12.39 4.04 18.64
C ALA A 213 -13.50 3.28 19.39
N ALA A 214 -14.22 2.40 18.70
CA ALA A 214 -15.24 1.52 19.30
C ALA A 214 -14.73 0.10 19.61
N ASN A 215 -13.44 -0.19 19.31
CA ASN A 215 -12.84 -1.51 19.57
C ASN A 215 -12.08 -1.52 20.90
N GLY A 216 -12.44 -2.44 21.81
CA GLY A 216 -11.83 -2.54 23.13
C GLY A 216 -10.31 -2.79 23.12
N ARG A 217 -9.81 -3.61 22.17
CA ARG A 217 -8.37 -3.85 22.02
C ARG A 217 -7.65 -2.61 21.49
N ALA A 218 -8.24 -1.90 20.54
CA ALA A 218 -7.68 -0.68 19.99
C ALA A 218 -7.49 0.39 21.10
N LEU A 219 -8.44 0.50 22.03
CA LEU A 219 -8.31 1.40 23.18
C LEU A 219 -7.08 1.05 24.04
N THR A 220 -6.81 -0.24 24.29
CA THR A 220 -5.63 -0.65 25.08
C THR A 220 -4.30 -0.42 24.36
N LEU A 221 -4.31 -0.28 23.05
CA LEU A 221 -3.14 -0.03 22.20
C LEU A 221 -3.01 1.45 21.82
N GLU A 222 -3.90 2.32 22.32
CA GLU A 222 -4.02 3.73 21.93
C GLU A 222 -4.26 3.93 20.41
N ALA A 223 -4.73 2.89 19.73
CA ALA A 223 -4.97 2.88 18.29
C ALA A 223 -6.15 3.78 17.89
N GLU A 224 -7.08 4.05 18.82
CA GLU A 224 -8.21 4.96 18.64
C GLU A 224 -7.76 6.41 18.34
N LYS A 225 -6.59 6.80 18.84
CA LYS A 225 -6.03 8.17 18.67
C LYS A 225 -5.66 8.50 17.22
N THR A 226 -5.57 7.49 16.38
CA THR A 226 -5.23 7.64 14.95
C THR A 226 -6.44 7.97 14.08
N GLY A 227 -7.67 7.87 14.60
CA GLY A 227 -8.91 8.05 13.84
C GLY A 227 -9.13 6.94 12.82
N GLY A 228 -8.59 5.74 13.09
CA GLY A 228 -8.61 4.59 12.20
C GLY A 228 -9.96 3.87 12.13
N PHE A 229 -10.07 3.00 11.13
CA PHE A 229 -11.27 2.18 10.89
C PHE A 229 -10.93 0.93 10.08
N VAL A 230 -11.86 -0.04 10.09
CA VAL A 230 -11.93 -1.14 9.12
C VAL A 230 -13.17 -0.92 8.26
N ARG A 231 -13.03 -1.10 6.94
CA ARG A 231 -14.10 -0.96 5.95
C ARG A 231 -14.18 -2.22 5.10
N VAL A 232 -15.40 -2.73 4.91
CA VAL A 232 -15.72 -3.85 4.03
C VAL A 232 -16.54 -3.35 2.85
N VAL A 233 -16.22 -3.84 1.66
CA VAL A 233 -16.96 -3.63 0.41
C VAL A 233 -17.46 -5.00 -0.04
N ALA A 234 -18.76 -5.18 -0.11
CA ALA A 234 -19.38 -6.43 -0.55
C ALA A 234 -20.40 -6.18 -1.64
N ARG A 235 -20.60 -7.16 -2.52
CA ARG A 235 -21.66 -7.13 -3.52
C ARG A 235 -23.02 -7.21 -2.82
N LYS A 236 -23.96 -6.44 -3.31
CA LYS A 236 -25.26 -6.24 -2.65
C LYS A 236 -26.22 -7.40 -2.80
N ASP A 237 -26.16 -8.12 -3.92
CA ASP A 237 -27.09 -9.18 -4.28
C ASP A 237 -26.76 -10.55 -3.67
N ASP A 238 -25.47 -10.86 -3.50
CA ASP A 238 -24.99 -12.15 -3.01
C ASP A 238 -24.06 -12.06 -1.82
N HIS A 239 -23.79 -10.84 -1.32
CA HIS A 239 -22.94 -10.54 -0.16
C HIS A 239 -21.49 -10.99 -0.28
N VAL A 240 -21.00 -11.34 -1.47
CA VAL A 240 -19.60 -11.68 -1.68
C VAL A 240 -18.70 -10.50 -1.35
N ILE A 241 -17.69 -10.71 -0.51
CA ILE A 241 -16.72 -9.69 -0.13
C ILE A 241 -15.79 -9.41 -1.31
N LEU A 242 -15.79 -8.17 -1.78
CA LEU A 242 -14.99 -7.69 -2.94
C LEU A 242 -13.72 -6.96 -2.52
N GLY A 243 -13.70 -6.43 -1.32
CA GLY A 243 -12.53 -5.75 -0.79
C GLY A 243 -12.66 -5.33 0.66
N ILE A 244 -11.50 -5.20 1.30
CA ILE A 244 -11.39 -4.82 2.71
C ILE A 244 -10.26 -3.80 2.82
N GLN A 245 -10.52 -2.68 3.49
CA GLN A 245 -9.51 -1.67 3.77
C GLN A 245 -9.49 -1.35 5.26
N ALA A 246 -8.30 -1.13 5.78
CA ALA A 246 -8.10 -0.71 7.16
C ALA A 246 -7.06 0.39 7.27
N VAL A 247 -7.24 1.30 8.20
CA VAL A 247 -6.25 2.30 8.60
C VAL A 247 -6.22 2.41 10.11
N GLY A 248 -5.04 2.35 10.70
CA GLY A 248 -4.88 2.42 12.15
C GLY A 248 -3.58 1.77 12.62
N SER A 249 -3.33 1.81 13.92
CA SER A 249 -2.19 1.09 14.49
C SER A 249 -2.45 -0.42 14.47
N HIS A 250 -1.44 -1.20 14.08
CA HIS A 250 -1.48 -2.67 14.03
C HIS A 250 -2.50 -3.29 13.06
N VAL A 251 -3.04 -2.52 12.11
CA VAL A 251 -3.97 -3.09 11.11
C VAL A 251 -3.27 -3.96 10.07
N ALA A 252 -1.96 -3.85 9.91
CA ALA A 252 -1.18 -4.71 9.03
C ALA A 252 -1.35 -6.20 9.38
N GLU A 253 -1.46 -6.53 10.67
CA GLU A 253 -1.63 -7.90 11.16
C GLU A 253 -3.00 -8.52 10.79
N LEU A 254 -3.99 -7.69 10.44
CA LEU A 254 -5.31 -8.15 9.98
C LEU A 254 -5.30 -8.60 8.51
N SER A 255 -4.27 -8.27 7.76
CA SER A 255 -4.18 -8.54 6.32
C SER A 255 -4.30 -10.02 5.96
N GLY A 256 -3.83 -10.92 6.83
CA GLY A 256 -3.93 -12.37 6.65
C GLY A 256 -5.38 -12.87 6.59
N GLU A 257 -6.23 -12.39 7.48
CA GLU A 257 -7.66 -12.71 7.50
C GLU A 257 -8.37 -12.05 6.30
N PHE A 258 -8.03 -10.81 5.97
CA PHE A 258 -8.63 -10.09 4.85
C PHE A 258 -8.37 -10.79 3.52
N ILE A 259 -7.12 -11.19 3.25
CA ILE A 259 -6.81 -11.88 2.00
C ILE A 259 -7.42 -13.28 1.95
N LEU A 260 -7.47 -13.99 3.09
CA LEU A 260 -8.11 -15.30 3.17
C LEU A 260 -9.60 -15.21 2.84
N ALA A 261 -10.31 -14.21 3.38
CA ALA A 261 -11.72 -13.98 3.07
C ALA A 261 -11.95 -13.79 1.57
N LEU A 262 -11.11 -13.01 0.89
CA LEU A 262 -11.23 -12.81 -0.57
C LEU A 262 -10.88 -14.08 -1.36
N GLU A 263 -9.78 -14.77 -1.03
CA GLU A 263 -9.34 -15.99 -1.74
C GLU A 263 -10.36 -17.14 -1.59
N MET A 264 -11.08 -17.18 -0.48
CA MET A 264 -12.15 -18.16 -0.25
C MET A 264 -13.50 -17.74 -0.85
N GLY A 265 -13.62 -16.50 -1.37
CA GLY A 265 -14.90 -15.96 -1.85
C GLY A 265 -15.93 -15.84 -0.72
N ALA A 266 -15.49 -15.46 0.47
CA ALA A 266 -16.34 -15.40 1.65
C ALA A 266 -17.49 -14.40 1.46
N LEU A 267 -18.64 -14.78 2.02
CA LEU A 267 -19.80 -13.93 2.18
C LEU A 267 -19.69 -13.12 3.48
N LEU A 268 -20.45 -12.05 3.58
CA LEU A 268 -20.56 -11.31 4.84
C LEU A 268 -21.01 -12.23 5.99
N GLU A 269 -21.93 -13.14 5.72
CA GLU A 269 -22.46 -14.11 6.68
C GLU A 269 -21.39 -15.07 7.21
N ASP A 270 -20.44 -15.51 6.38
CA ASP A 270 -19.35 -16.38 6.80
C ASP A 270 -18.48 -15.72 7.89
N ILE A 271 -18.23 -14.43 7.74
CA ILE A 271 -17.45 -13.64 8.73
C ILE A 271 -18.32 -13.35 9.96
N ALA A 272 -19.61 -13.01 9.77
CA ALA A 272 -20.53 -12.70 10.85
C ALA A 272 -20.76 -13.91 11.79
N ASP A 273 -20.80 -15.13 11.22
CA ASP A 273 -20.98 -16.38 11.97
C ASP A 273 -19.67 -16.92 12.57
N THR A 274 -18.53 -16.35 12.18
CA THR A 274 -17.22 -16.75 12.72
C THR A 274 -16.99 -16.11 14.09
N VAL A 275 -16.67 -16.94 15.10
CA VAL A 275 -16.40 -16.46 16.47
C VAL A 275 -15.03 -15.78 16.51
N HIS A 276 -15.03 -14.46 16.74
CA HIS A 276 -13.81 -13.68 16.97
C HIS A 276 -13.51 -13.58 18.48
N ALA A 277 -12.25 -13.76 18.84
CA ALA A 277 -11.83 -13.70 20.24
C ALA A 277 -11.92 -12.26 20.78
N HIS A 278 -12.40 -12.11 22.01
CA HIS A 278 -12.45 -10.83 22.73
C HIS A 278 -11.37 -10.75 23.83
N PRO A 279 -10.62 -9.62 23.98
CA PRO A 279 -10.59 -8.46 23.08
C PRO A 279 -9.47 -8.60 22.04
N THR A 280 -9.76 -8.39 20.78
CA THR A 280 -8.78 -8.43 19.67
C THR A 280 -9.03 -7.33 18.65
N MET A 281 -8.01 -7.04 17.82
CA MET A 281 -8.16 -6.12 16.69
C MET A 281 -9.04 -6.72 15.58
N THR A 282 -9.10 -8.07 15.46
CA THR A 282 -9.90 -8.77 14.43
C THR A 282 -11.39 -8.54 14.60
N GLU A 283 -11.87 -8.27 15.82
CA GLU A 283 -13.26 -7.86 16.05
C GLU A 283 -13.66 -6.62 15.25
N SER A 284 -12.70 -5.76 14.89
CA SER A 284 -12.99 -4.60 14.04
C SER A 284 -13.42 -5.00 12.62
N PHE A 285 -12.92 -6.13 12.12
CA PHE A 285 -13.37 -6.68 10.85
C PHE A 285 -14.77 -7.28 10.98
N HIS A 286 -14.99 -8.12 11.97
CA HIS A 286 -16.30 -8.69 12.29
C HIS A 286 -17.37 -7.61 12.45
N GLU A 287 -17.12 -6.58 13.26
CA GLU A 287 -18.06 -5.48 13.50
C GLU A 287 -18.33 -4.64 12.23
N SER A 288 -17.32 -4.49 11.34
CA SER A 288 -17.54 -3.82 10.08
C SER A 288 -18.46 -4.63 9.15
N VAL A 289 -18.36 -5.96 9.19
CA VAL A 289 -19.26 -6.90 8.50
C VAL A 289 -20.66 -6.84 9.12
N MET A 290 -20.77 -6.94 10.44
CA MET A 290 -22.06 -6.83 11.15
C MET A 290 -22.77 -5.51 10.83
N LYS A 291 -22.00 -4.42 10.74
CA LYS A 291 -22.56 -3.12 10.33
C LYS A 291 -23.06 -3.13 8.88
N THR A 292 -22.37 -3.82 7.98
CA THR A 292 -22.81 -3.98 6.59
C THR A 292 -24.13 -4.72 6.50
N LEU A 293 -24.33 -5.73 7.34
CA LEU A 293 -25.57 -6.51 7.45
C LEU A 293 -26.69 -5.80 8.24
N GLY A 294 -26.41 -4.63 8.85
CA GLY A 294 -27.38 -3.91 9.68
C GLY A 294 -27.51 -4.42 11.13
N HIS A 295 -26.58 -5.21 11.61
CA HIS A 295 -26.59 -5.85 12.92
C HIS A 295 -25.46 -5.39 13.85
N ALA A 296 -24.90 -4.19 13.63
CA ALA A 296 -23.80 -3.66 14.47
C ALA A 296 -24.19 -3.61 15.96
N ILE A 297 -23.28 -4.08 16.83
CA ILE A 297 -23.51 -4.10 18.29
C ILE A 297 -22.82 -2.88 18.93
N HIS A 298 -21.61 -2.55 18.54
CA HIS A 298 -20.78 -1.55 19.20
C HIS A 298 -20.67 -0.22 18.43
N SER A 299 -21.36 -0.05 17.31
CA SER A 299 -21.38 1.22 16.56
C SER A 299 -22.75 1.45 15.92
N THR A 300 -23.32 2.61 16.13
CA THR A 300 -24.53 3.08 15.45
C THR A 300 -24.18 3.69 14.08
#